data_117f10ccc7a2e3767bf46b725adb89e9
#
_entry.id   117f10ccc7a2e3767bf46b725adb89e9
#
_cell.length_a   1.000
_cell.length_b   1.000
_cell.length_c   1.000
_cell.angle_alpha   90.00
_cell.angle_beta   90.00
_cell.angle_gamma   90.00
#
_symmetry.space_group_name_H-M   'P 1'
#
loop_
_entity.id
_entity.type
_entity.pdbx_description
1 polymer ?
#
loop_
_entity_poly.entity_id
_entity_poly.type
_entity_poly.pdbx_seq_one_letter_code
_entity_poly.pdbx_strand_id
1 'polypeptide(L)'
;VFPFRILRTNAPQNYRIGFTGTWESCRCIKPNGTDTLGLTGAAVSTGAPSASLTLRLNPSDTSAWHFTRLRILGYANDTTAYPYAIHRGDTLLPQHDAATHSFLIHYPEACDTADIRIHTGEGGRFTLTGILPENDRDGLVYHAVGINGADVPAWLRCRHLPEDLKLIRPDLAIFGIGINDANVPPQKFDPEQFKAHYRELIALFKSANPHCALLFVT
;
A
#
# COMPACT_ATOMS: atom_id res chain seq x y z
N VAL A 1 5.90 -0.31 1.22
CA VAL A 1 6.36 1.02 0.74
C VAL A 1 5.18 1.81 0.22
N PHE A 2 5.13 3.09 0.55
CA PHE A 2 4.01 3.95 0.29
C PHE A 2 4.46 5.23 -0.46
N PRO A 3 3.67 5.76 -1.43
CA PRO A 3 4.06 6.91 -2.24
C PRO A 3 3.90 8.25 -1.49
N PHE A 4 4.65 8.46 -0.40
CA PHE A 4 4.47 9.58 0.53
C PHE A 4 4.72 10.98 -0.07
N ARG A 5 5.58 11.13 -1.09
CA ARG A 5 5.90 12.43 -1.68
C ARG A 5 4.70 13.13 -2.31
N ILE A 6 3.86 12.36 -3.00
CA ILE A 6 2.64 12.92 -3.63
C ILE A 6 1.63 13.30 -2.55
N LEU A 7 1.60 12.54 -1.45
CA LEU A 7 0.67 12.77 -0.33
C LEU A 7 1.14 13.81 0.69
N ARG A 8 2.33 14.39 0.49
CA ARG A 8 2.91 15.40 1.39
C ARG A 8 3.00 14.92 2.85
N THR A 9 3.31 13.65 3.06
CA THR A 9 3.58 13.09 4.39
C THR A 9 5.07 13.15 4.71
N ASN A 10 5.45 12.86 5.96
CA ASN A 10 6.85 12.78 6.36
C ASN A 10 7.58 11.71 5.55
N ALA A 11 8.79 12.02 5.07
CA ALA A 11 9.60 11.07 4.34
C ALA A 11 10.10 9.95 5.29
N PRO A 12 9.89 8.68 4.96
CA PRO A 12 10.48 7.59 5.72
C PRO A 12 12.00 7.62 5.63
N GLN A 13 12.68 7.09 6.65
CA GLN A 13 14.14 7.07 6.70
C GLN A 13 14.73 5.92 5.88
N ASN A 14 14.01 4.81 5.79
CA ASN A 14 14.49 3.55 5.24
C ASN A 14 14.26 3.37 3.74
N TYR A 15 13.59 4.29 3.06
CA TYR A 15 13.48 4.30 1.60
C TYR A 15 13.29 5.70 1.04
N ARG A 16 13.50 5.83 -0.27
CA ARG A 16 13.12 7.01 -1.06
C ARG A 16 12.28 6.55 -2.25
N ILE A 17 11.33 7.41 -2.62
CA ILE A 17 10.53 7.23 -3.82
C ILE A 17 10.52 8.53 -4.62
N GLY A 18 10.78 8.42 -5.90
CA GLY A 18 10.70 9.50 -6.87
C GLY A 18 9.57 9.23 -7.86
N PHE A 19 8.93 10.28 -8.34
CA PHE A 19 7.86 10.19 -9.34
C PHE A 19 8.19 11.07 -10.54
N THR A 20 7.86 10.57 -11.73
CA THR A 20 7.92 11.31 -13.00
C THR A 20 6.55 11.22 -13.68
N GLY A 21 6.17 12.26 -14.40
CA GLY A 21 4.85 12.36 -15.02
C GLY A 21 3.78 12.88 -14.06
N THR A 22 2.53 12.84 -14.50
CA THR A 22 1.39 13.36 -13.75
C THR A 22 0.74 12.26 -12.93
N TRP A 23 0.59 12.51 -11.63
CA TRP A 23 -0.03 11.60 -10.68
C TRP A 23 -1.07 12.32 -9.84
N GLU A 24 -2.20 11.67 -9.64
CA GLU A 24 -3.24 12.07 -8.70
C GLU A 24 -3.12 11.25 -7.41
N SER A 25 -3.60 11.78 -6.29
CA SER A 25 -3.54 11.06 -5.02
C SER A 25 -4.88 11.03 -4.31
N CYS A 26 -5.15 9.94 -3.62
CA CYS A 26 -6.35 9.72 -2.82
C CYS A 26 -5.97 9.15 -1.45
N ARG A 27 -6.75 9.48 -0.41
CA ARG A 27 -6.59 8.95 0.96
C ARG A 27 -7.94 8.55 1.54
N CYS A 28 -7.94 7.56 2.43
CA CYS A 28 -9.16 7.05 3.06
C CYS A 28 -9.95 8.09 3.87
N ILE A 29 -9.29 9.15 4.33
CA ILE A 29 -9.93 10.29 5.03
C ILE A 29 -10.69 11.23 4.09
N LYS A 30 -10.31 11.28 2.81
CA LYS A 30 -10.94 12.08 1.76
C LYS A 30 -10.94 11.28 0.47
N PRO A 31 -11.80 10.27 0.37
CA PRO A 31 -11.90 9.49 -0.86
C PRO A 31 -12.46 10.37 -1.97
N ASN A 32 -11.86 10.28 -3.16
CA ASN A 32 -12.36 10.97 -4.36
C ASN A 32 -13.55 10.25 -5.02
N GLY A 33 -13.96 9.10 -4.45
CA GLY A 33 -15.07 8.29 -4.95
C GLY A 33 -14.74 7.37 -6.13
N THR A 34 -13.58 7.52 -6.75
CA THR A 34 -13.17 6.76 -7.94
C THR A 34 -12.11 5.69 -7.63
N ASP A 35 -11.19 5.96 -6.69
CA ASP A 35 -10.12 5.03 -6.36
C ASP A 35 -10.51 4.09 -5.21
N THR A 36 -10.26 2.81 -5.42
CA THR A 36 -10.40 1.78 -4.38
C THR A 36 -9.08 1.68 -3.61
N LEU A 37 -9.15 1.79 -2.29
CA LEU A 37 -7.99 1.80 -1.41
C LEU A 37 -7.80 0.45 -0.74
N GLY A 38 -6.54 0.14 -0.41
CA GLY A 38 -6.12 -1.06 0.31
C GLY A 38 -5.52 -0.76 1.68
N LEU A 39 -4.65 -1.66 2.16
CA LEU A 39 -4.03 -1.62 3.48
C LEU A 39 -3.27 -0.32 3.78
N THR A 40 -2.72 0.34 2.79
CA THR A 40 -1.98 1.60 2.99
C THR A 40 -2.89 2.79 3.29
N GLY A 41 -4.21 2.65 3.07
CA GLY A 41 -5.19 3.73 3.25
C GLY A 41 -5.04 4.87 2.24
N ALA A 42 -4.25 4.66 1.18
CA ALA A 42 -4.03 5.67 0.15
C ALA A 42 -3.66 5.06 -1.19
N ALA A 43 -3.78 5.86 -2.24
CA ALA A 43 -3.40 5.49 -3.60
C ALA A 43 -2.83 6.69 -4.35
N VAL A 44 -2.09 6.38 -5.40
CA VAL A 44 -1.73 7.33 -6.45
C VAL A 44 -2.09 6.74 -7.81
N SER A 45 -2.62 7.55 -8.70
CA SER A 45 -3.12 7.08 -9.99
C SER A 45 -2.55 7.91 -11.12
N THR A 46 -2.35 7.29 -12.25
CA THR A 46 -1.89 7.94 -13.46
C THR A 46 -2.55 7.36 -14.70
N GLY A 47 -2.84 8.21 -15.68
CA GLY A 47 -3.15 7.85 -17.06
C GLY A 47 -2.08 8.36 -18.03
N ALA A 48 -0.98 8.93 -17.52
CA ALA A 48 0.08 9.48 -18.35
C ALA A 48 0.97 8.36 -18.92
N PRO A 49 1.18 8.29 -20.24
CA PRO A 49 1.92 7.21 -20.88
C PRO A 49 3.42 7.17 -20.52
N SER A 50 3.96 8.24 -19.96
CA SER A 50 5.36 8.35 -19.54
C SER A 50 5.53 8.35 -18.02
N ALA A 51 4.49 7.97 -17.27
CA ALA A 51 4.57 7.97 -15.81
C ALA A 51 5.51 6.87 -15.31
N SER A 52 6.35 7.24 -14.37
CA SER A 52 7.26 6.30 -13.70
C SER A 52 7.45 6.64 -12.24
N LEU A 53 7.99 5.68 -11.51
CA LEU A 53 8.46 5.87 -10.16
C LEU A 53 9.78 5.13 -9.94
N THR A 54 10.66 5.71 -9.14
CA THR A 54 11.90 5.07 -8.71
C THR A 54 11.82 4.81 -7.22
N LEU A 55 11.97 3.56 -6.81
CA LEU A 55 12.12 3.15 -5.42
C LEU A 55 13.59 2.90 -5.14
N ARG A 56 14.12 3.45 -4.04
CA ARG A 56 15.44 3.13 -3.52
C ARG A 56 15.31 2.80 -2.03
N LEU A 57 15.74 1.61 -1.65
CA LEU A 57 15.84 1.17 -0.26
C LEU A 57 17.13 1.73 0.37
N ASN A 58 17.11 1.99 1.66
CA ASN A 58 18.27 2.39 2.48
C ASN A 58 19.17 3.47 1.87
N PRO A 59 18.66 4.64 1.48
CA PRO A 59 19.46 5.65 0.81
C PRO A 59 20.59 6.24 1.67
N SER A 60 20.61 5.95 2.97
CA SER A 60 21.58 6.49 3.95
C SER A 60 22.27 5.42 4.80
N ASP A 61 21.98 4.13 4.56
CA ASP A 61 22.48 3.02 5.39
C ASP A 61 23.41 2.12 4.56
N THR A 62 24.46 1.61 5.21
CA THR A 62 25.37 0.61 4.65
C THR A 62 24.85 -0.82 4.83
N SER A 63 23.84 -1.03 5.70
CA SER A 63 23.16 -2.32 5.82
C SER A 63 22.22 -2.53 4.64
N ALA A 64 22.65 -3.38 3.75
CA ALA A 64 21.95 -3.57 2.47
C ALA A 64 20.68 -4.40 2.63
N TRP A 65 19.54 -3.75 2.64
CA TRP A 65 18.27 -4.41 2.39
C TRP A 65 18.14 -4.60 0.88
N HIS A 66 17.96 -5.85 0.45
CA HIS A 66 17.78 -6.17 -0.96
C HIS A 66 16.49 -6.95 -1.18
N PHE A 67 15.92 -6.79 -2.35
CA PHE A 67 14.80 -7.58 -2.83
C PHE A 67 15.19 -8.33 -4.11
N THR A 68 14.57 -9.47 -4.33
CA THR A 68 14.64 -10.26 -5.57
C THR A 68 13.31 -10.27 -6.30
N ARG A 69 12.26 -9.83 -5.60
CA ARG A 69 10.90 -9.68 -6.14
C ARG A 69 10.33 -8.35 -5.70
N LEU A 70 9.55 -7.75 -6.57
CA LEU A 70 8.80 -6.55 -6.26
C LEU A 70 7.33 -6.80 -6.56
N ARG A 71 6.52 -6.78 -5.51
CA ARG A 71 5.08 -6.87 -5.65
C ARG A 71 4.47 -5.48 -5.61
N ILE A 72 3.75 -5.13 -6.66
CA ILE A 72 3.07 -3.86 -6.82
C ILE A 72 1.59 -4.12 -6.56
N LEU A 73 1.05 -3.53 -5.48
CA LEU A 73 -0.37 -3.55 -5.17
C LEU A 73 -1.04 -2.44 -5.97
N GLY A 74 -2.06 -2.79 -6.71
CA GLY A 74 -2.74 -1.82 -7.56
C GLY A 74 -3.61 -2.49 -8.61
N TYR A 75 -4.32 -1.67 -9.34
CA TYR A 75 -5.25 -2.12 -10.37
C TYR A 75 -5.32 -1.12 -11.53
N ALA A 76 -5.78 -1.60 -12.66
CA ALA A 76 -6.07 -0.79 -13.83
C ALA A 76 -7.58 -0.69 -14.06
N ASN A 77 -8.03 0.38 -14.72
CA ASN A 77 -9.41 0.50 -15.16
C ASN A 77 -9.74 -0.41 -16.36
N ASP A 78 -8.70 -0.91 -17.03
CA ASP A 78 -8.79 -1.82 -18.17
C ASP A 78 -7.56 -2.75 -18.23
N THR A 79 -7.50 -3.63 -19.23
CA THR A 79 -6.40 -4.58 -19.42
C THR A 79 -5.16 -3.96 -20.07
N THR A 80 -5.20 -2.70 -20.47
CA THR A 80 -4.13 -2.03 -21.22
C THR A 80 -3.13 -1.32 -20.30
N ALA A 81 -3.48 -1.09 -19.03
CA ALA A 81 -2.59 -0.43 -18.09
C ALA A 81 -1.98 -1.43 -17.09
N TYR A 82 -0.66 -1.45 -17.01
CA TYR A 82 0.08 -2.32 -16.07
C TYR A 82 1.45 -1.72 -15.72
N PRO A 83 2.00 -2.04 -14.53
CA PRO A 83 3.35 -1.65 -14.17
C PRO A 83 4.37 -2.62 -14.76
N TYR A 84 5.55 -2.15 -15.11
CA TYR A 84 6.72 -2.98 -15.47
C TYR A 84 7.98 -2.33 -14.91
N ALA A 85 9.07 -3.08 -14.84
CA ALA A 85 10.33 -2.51 -14.36
C ALA A 85 11.38 -2.47 -15.49
N ILE A 86 12.30 -1.50 -15.38
CA ILE A 86 13.53 -1.49 -16.17
C ILE A 86 14.69 -1.86 -15.26
N HIS A 87 15.47 -2.86 -15.66
CA HIS A 87 16.65 -3.31 -14.94
C HIS A 87 17.82 -3.50 -15.91
N ARG A 88 18.89 -2.70 -15.75
CA ARG A 88 20.09 -2.72 -16.62
C ARG A 88 19.81 -2.60 -18.13
N GLY A 89 18.72 -1.94 -18.49
CA GLY A 89 18.28 -1.77 -19.88
C GLY A 89 17.24 -2.78 -20.34
N ASP A 90 17.06 -3.88 -19.62
CA ASP A 90 16.05 -4.90 -19.91
C ASP A 90 14.70 -4.53 -19.30
N THR A 91 13.63 -4.95 -19.97
CA THR A 91 12.25 -4.81 -19.50
C THR A 91 11.83 -6.06 -18.75
N LEU A 92 11.47 -5.91 -17.48
CA LEU A 92 10.93 -6.96 -16.64
C LEU A 92 9.39 -6.81 -16.59
N LEU A 93 8.69 -7.78 -17.18
CA LEU A 93 7.23 -7.80 -17.20
C LEU A 93 6.67 -8.41 -15.91
N PRO A 94 5.51 -7.97 -15.43
CA PRO A 94 4.89 -8.49 -14.24
C PRO A 94 4.12 -9.79 -14.51
N GLN A 95 3.97 -10.60 -13.47
CA GLN A 95 2.92 -11.61 -13.36
C GLN A 95 1.73 -10.97 -12.64
N HIS A 96 0.58 -10.91 -13.28
CA HIS A 96 -0.62 -10.33 -12.70
C HIS A 96 -1.39 -11.38 -11.89
N ASP A 97 -1.70 -11.04 -10.65
CA ASP A 97 -2.60 -11.79 -9.78
C ASP A 97 -3.88 -10.96 -9.55
N ALA A 98 -4.93 -11.32 -10.26
CA ALA A 98 -6.21 -10.62 -10.17
C ALA A 98 -6.92 -10.83 -8.81
N ALA A 99 -6.64 -11.93 -8.10
CA ALA A 99 -7.29 -12.23 -6.83
C ALA A 99 -6.79 -11.33 -5.69
N THR A 100 -5.55 -10.83 -5.81
CA THR A 100 -4.93 -9.94 -4.82
C THR A 100 -4.69 -8.53 -5.35
N HIS A 101 -5.17 -8.20 -6.55
CA HIS A 101 -4.91 -6.93 -7.22
C HIS A 101 -3.42 -6.55 -7.18
N SER A 102 -2.56 -7.51 -7.55
CA SER A 102 -1.11 -7.33 -7.47
C SER A 102 -0.40 -7.76 -8.75
N PHE A 103 0.77 -7.15 -8.95
CA PHE A 103 1.68 -7.43 -10.07
C PHE A 103 3.03 -7.79 -9.50
N LEU A 104 3.49 -9.02 -9.73
CA LEU A 104 4.76 -9.52 -9.23
C LEU A 104 5.83 -9.43 -10.32
N ILE A 105 6.90 -8.70 -10.05
CA ILE A 105 8.08 -8.57 -10.91
C ILE A 105 9.24 -9.31 -10.28
N HIS A 106 9.86 -10.24 -11.01
CA HIS A 106 11.06 -10.96 -10.61
C HIS A 106 12.30 -10.26 -11.13
N TYR A 107 13.30 -10.08 -10.28
CA TYR A 107 14.61 -9.54 -10.62
C TYR A 107 15.61 -10.69 -10.73
N PRO A 108 16.53 -10.66 -11.73
CA PRO A 108 17.52 -11.72 -11.92
C PRO A 108 18.56 -11.77 -10.81
N GLU A 109 18.71 -10.71 -10.03
CA GLU A 109 19.64 -10.57 -8.92
C GLU A 109 19.03 -9.73 -7.79
N ALA A 110 19.68 -9.71 -6.63
CA ALA A 110 19.28 -8.91 -5.51
C ALA A 110 19.52 -7.41 -5.77
N CYS A 111 18.49 -6.59 -5.62
CA CYS A 111 18.49 -5.16 -5.90
C CYS A 111 18.07 -4.35 -4.67
N ASP A 112 18.54 -3.11 -4.59
CA ASP A 112 18.09 -2.11 -3.63
C ASP A 112 17.31 -0.95 -4.29
N THR A 113 17.29 -0.94 -5.61
CA THR A 113 16.67 0.12 -6.41
C THR A 113 15.80 -0.49 -7.51
N ALA A 114 14.62 0.08 -7.73
CA ALA A 114 13.71 -0.28 -8.81
C ALA A 114 13.30 0.95 -9.62
N ASP A 115 13.40 0.87 -10.94
CA ASP A 115 12.80 1.81 -11.91
C ASP A 115 11.51 1.16 -12.42
N ILE A 116 10.35 1.66 -11.96
CA ILE A 116 9.03 1.13 -12.28
C ILE A 116 8.36 2.12 -13.22
N ARG A 117 7.87 1.62 -14.33
CA ARG A 117 7.13 2.38 -15.33
C ARG A 117 5.72 1.87 -15.45
N ILE A 118 4.81 2.75 -15.80
CA ILE A 118 3.42 2.41 -16.04
C ILE A 118 3.17 2.43 -17.54
N HIS A 119 2.82 1.27 -18.08
CA HIS A 119 2.26 1.22 -19.42
C HIS A 119 0.78 1.63 -19.33
N THR A 120 0.36 2.56 -20.16
CA THR A 120 -1.05 2.95 -20.30
C THR A 120 -1.38 2.99 -21.78
N GLY A 121 -2.42 2.27 -22.19
CA GLY A 121 -3.05 2.45 -23.50
C GLY A 121 -3.88 3.73 -23.55
N GLU A 122 -4.54 3.97 -24.66
CA GLU A 122 -5.45 5.11 -24.81
C GLU A 122 -6.60 5.03 -23.82
N GLY A 123 -6.74 6.04 -22.96
CA GLY A 123 -7.74 6.06 -21.87
C GLY A 123 -7.42 5.15 -20.69
N GLY A 124 -6.31 4.41 -20.75
CA GLY A 124 -5.85 3.53 -19.66
C GLY A 124 -5.45 4.33 -18.43
N ARG A 125 -5.78 3.81 -17.24
CA ARG A 125 -5.41 4.40 -15.94
C ARG A 125 -4.97 3.29 -15.00
N PHE A 126 -3.83 3.49 -14.35
CA PHE A 126 -3.31 2.62 -13.32
C PHE A 126 -3.37 3.30 -11.95
N THR A 127 -3.86 2.57 -10.95
CA THR A 127 -3.92 3.00 -9.56
C THR A 127 -2.99 2.12 -8.72
N LEU A 128 -1.99 2.74 -8.12
CA LEU A 128 -1.01 2.12 -7.22
C LEU A 128 -1.45 2.33 -5.78
N THR A 129 -1.62 1.25 -5.01
CA THR A 129 -1.98 1.28 -3.58
C THR A 129 -0.82 0.93 -2.65
N GLY A 130 0.23 0.29 -3.16
CA GLY A 130 1.40 -0.06 -2.36
C GLY A 130 2.47 -0.80 -3.14
N ILE A 131 3.65 -0.92 -2.55
CA ILE A 131 4.77 -1.70 -3.11
C ILE A 131 5.39 -2.52 -1.98
N LEU A 132 5.56 -3.83 -2.20
CA LEU A 132 6.19 -4.77 -1.30
C LEU A 132 7.49 -5.28 -1.94
N PRO A 133 8.67 -4.82 -1.50
CA PRO A 133 9.94 -5.46 -1.82
C PRO A 133 10.03 -6.78 -1.05
N GLU A 134 10.32 -7.87 -1.75
CA GLU A 134 10.36 -9.22 -1.21
C GLU A 134 11.69 -9.92 -1.51
N ASN A 135 12.12 -10.80 -0.62
CA ASN A 135 13.23 -11.73 -0.83
C ASN A 135 12.92 -13.07 -0.14
N ASP A 136 13.82 -14.06 -0.30
CA ASP A 136 13.63 -15.41 0.26
C ASP A 136 14.36 -15.61 1.60
N ARG A 137 14.73 -14.53 2.29
CA ARG A 137 15.39 -14.62 3.61
C ARG A 137 14.35 -14.73 4.71
N ASP A 138 14.60 -15.61 5.64
CA ASP A 138 13.83 -15.66 6.88
C ASP A 138 14.02 -14.36 7.68
N GLY A 139 12.98 -13.96 8.39
CA GLY A 139 13.04 -12.75 9.20
C GLY A 139 11.69 -12.23 9.63
N LEU A 140 11.70 -11.03 10.19
CA LEU A 140 10.50 -10.30 10.59
C LEU A 140 10.22 -9.20 9.57
N VAL A 141 9.00 -9.17 9.06
CA VAL A 141 8.51 -8.08 8.20
C VAL A 141 7.57 -7.19 9.01
N TYR A 142 7.96 -5.92 9.14
CA TYR A 142 7.16 -4.93 9.86
C TYR A 142 6.49 -3.96 8.89
N HIS A 143 5.17 -3.93 8.93
CA HIS A 143 4.36 -2.99 8.15
C HIS A 143 3.83 -1.86 9.06
N ALA A 144 4.41 -0.68 8.95
CA ALA A 144 3.84 0.51 9.59
C ALA A 144 2.87 1.18 8.62
N VAL A 145 1.58 1.10 8.93
CA VAL A 145 0.53 1.74 8.13
C VAL A 145 -0.22 2.75 8.99
N GLY A 146 -0.43 3.93 8.45
CA GLY A 146 -1.14 4.98 9.16
C GLY A 146 -1.38 6.19 8.26
N ILE A 147 -2.58 6.74 8.33
CA ILE A 147 -2.97 7.98 7.66
C ILE A 147 -3.35 8.99 8.73
N ASN A 148 -2.67 10.12 8.74
CA ASN A 148 -2.98 11.20 9.67
C ASN A 148 -4.44 11.64 9.48
N GLY A 149 -5.20 11.65 10.59
CA GLY A 149 -6.62 11.96 10.60
C GLY A 149 -7.55 10.78 10.31
N ALA A 150 -7.03 9.55 10.06
CA ALA A 150 -7.89 8.39 9.84
C ALA A 150 -8.50 7.89 11.15
N ASP A 151 -9.80 7.69 11.12
CA ASP A 151 -10.62 6.98 12.09
C ASP A 151 -10.82 5.52 11.67
N VAL A 152 -11.45 4.69 12.49
CA VAL A 152 -11.73 3.28 12.14
C VAL A 152 -12.62 3.18 10.89
N PRO A 153 -13.71 3.96 10.74
CA PRO A 153 -14.51 3.96 9.51
C PRO A 153 -13.72 4.29 8.24
N ALA A 154 -12.67 5.11 8.32
CA ALA A 154 -11.83 5.41 7.16
C ALA A 154 -11.14 4.15 6.62
N TRP A 155 -10.68 3.26 7.51
CA TRP A 155 -10.09 1.98 7.13
C TRP A 155 -11.11 0.99 6.60
N LEU A 156 -12.31 0.96 7.17
CA LEU A 156 -13.41 0.10 6.70
C LEU A 156 -13.89 0.47 5.28
N ARG A 157 -13.64 1.71 4.84
CA ARG A 157 -13.90 2.13 3.46
C ARG A 157 -12.85 1.64 2.45
N CYS A 158 -11.72 1.11 2.90
CA CYS A 158 -10.66 0.60 2.04
C CYS A 158 -11.05 -0.78 1.50
N ARG A 159 -11.70 -0.83 0.33
CA ARG A 159 -12.32 -2.05 -0.21
C ARG A 159 -11.33 -3.16 -0.57
N HIS A 160 -10.07 -2.84 -0.86
CA HIS A 160 -9.01 -3.84 -1.10
C HIS A 160 -8.28 -4.25 0.19
N LEU A 161 -8.68 -3.72 1.35
CA LEU A 161 -8.07 -4.12 2.64
C LEU A 161 -8.18 -5.63 2.90
N PRO A 162 -9.31 -6.31 2.66
CA PRO A 162 -9.41 -7.76 2.87
C PRO A 162 -8.44 -8.57 1.99
N GLU A 163 -8.28 -8.19 0.73
CA GLU A 163 -7.37 -8.85 -0.23
C GLU A 163 -5.91 -8.62 0.16
N ASP A 164 -5.55 -7.40 0.49
CA ASP A 164 -4.20 -7.05 0.96
C ASP A 164 -3.85 -7.81 2.24
N LEU A 165 -4.78 -7.92 3.18
CA LEU A 165 -4.58 -8.69 4.42
C LEU A 165 -4.40 -10.18 4.15
N LYS A 166 -5.15 -10.78 3.21
CA LYS A 166 -4.97 -12.18 2.80
C LYS A 166 -3.60 -12.41 2.17
N LEU A 167 -3.11 -11.44 1.39
CA LEU A 167 -1.79 -11.49 0.79
C LEU A 167 -0.68 -11.43 1.84
N ILE A 168 -0.79 -10.50 2.79
CA ILE A 168 0.24 -10.26 3.82
C ILE A 168 0.17 -11.30 4.94
N ARG A 169 -1.04 -11.77 5.32
CA ARG A 169 -1.31 -12.73 6.39
C ARG A 169 -0.57 -12.40 7.69
N PRO A 170 -0.86 -11.28 8.33
CA PRO A 170 -0.10 -10.85 9.49
C PRO A 170 -0.21 -11.84 10.65
N ASP A 171 0.91 -12.14 11.33
CA ASP A 171 0.93 -12.96 12.56
C ASP A 171 0.59 -12.13 13.79
N LEU A 172 0.86 -10.83 13.74
CA LEU A 172 0.56 -9.85 14.79
C LEU A 172 0.02 -8.56 14.16
N ALA A 173 -1.10 -8.08 14.68
CA ALA A 173 -1.63 -6.75 14.37
C ALA A 173 -1.63 -5.88 15.62
N ILE A 174 -1.00 -4.70 15.53
CA ILE A 174 -0.96 -3.70 16.61
C ILE A 174 -1.85 -2.53 16.21
N PHE A 175 -2.90 -2.29 16.98
CA PHE A 175 -3.86 -1.23 16.75
C PHE A 175 -3.58 -0.03 17.66
N GLY A 176 -3.03 1.04 17.09
CA GLY A 176 -2.87 2.34 17.73
C GLY A 176 -3.81 3.38 17.10
N ILE A 177 -5.07 3.01 16.85
CA ILE A 177 -6.09 3.83 16.21
C ILE A 177 -7.25 4.07 17.16
N GLY A 178 -7.95 5.23 17.04
CA GLY A 178 -9.11 5.58 17.86
C GLY A 178 -9.11 7.03 18.32
N ILE A 179 -7.92 7.68 18.33
CA ILE A 179 -7.86 9.09 18.75
C ILE A 179 -8.68 10.01 17.83
N ASN A 180 -8.75 9.70 16.53
CA ASN A 180 -9.56 10.49 15.59
C ASN A 180 -11.05 10.19 15.73
N ASP A 181 -11.41 8.96 16.10
CA ASP A 181 -12.79 8.57 16.43
C ASP A 181 -13.29 9.33 17.67
N ALA A 182 -12.42 9.47 18.68
CA ALA A 182 -12.71 10.19 19.92
C ALA A 182 -12.60 11.72 19.79
N ASN A 183 -12.07 12.24 18.67
CA ASN A 183 -11.91 13.69 18.44
C ASN A 183 -13.23 14.35 18.01
N VAL A 184 -14.27 14.13 18.80
CA VAL A 184 -15.60 14.73 18.64
C VAL A 184 -16.08 15.27 20.00
N PRO A 185 -17.04 16.20 20.04
CA PRO A 185 -17.65 16.59 21.32
C PRO A 185 -18.16 15.34 22.09
N PRO A 186 -17.94 15.27 23.42
CA PRO A 186 -18.30 14.07 24.21
C PRO A 186 -19.74 13.58 24.00
N GLN A 187 -20.66 14.50 23.75
CA GLN A 187 -22.09 14.18 23.52
C GLN A 187 -22.35 13.54 22.15
N LYS A 188 -21.37 13.61 21.22
CA LYS A 188 -21.44 13.04 19.87
C LYS A 188 -20.67 11.74 19.74
N PHE A 189 -19.87 11.38 20.74
CA PHE A 189 -19.16 10.12 20.74
C PHE A 189 -20.11 8.97 21.11
N ASP A 190 -20.25 8.02 20.20
CA ASP A 190 -21.03 6.80 20.41
C ASP A 190 -20.08 5.62 20.67
N PRO A 191 -19.93 5.18 21.95
CA PRO A 191 -19.03 4.08 22.28
C PRO A 191 -19.47 2.73 21.68
N GLU A 192 -20.75 2.50 21.47
CA GLU A 192 -21.22 1.22 20.92
C GLU A 192 -20.99 1.16 19.42
N GLN A 193 -21.17 2.26 18.70
CA GLN A 193 -20.81 2.36 17.28
C GLN A 193 -19.30 2.22 17.10
N PHE A 194 -18.49 2.88 17.93
CA PHE A 194 -17.03 2.74 17.90
C PHE A 194 -16.59 1.28 18.09
N LYS A 195 -17.15 0.59 19.09
CA LYS A 195 -16.89 -0.84 19.31
C LYS A 195 -17.34 -1.71 18.14
N ALA A 196 -18.46 -1.39 17.50
CA ALA A 196 -18.95 -2.11 16.34
C ALA A 196 -17.98 -2.01 15.18
N HIS A 197 -17.53 -0.79 14.82
CA HIS A 197 -16.53 -0.57 13.78
C HIS A 197 -15.20 -1.29 14.09
N TYR A 198 -14.76 -1.25 15.34
CA TYR A 198 -13.53 -1.94 15.75
C TYR A 198 -13.65 -3.46 15.61
N ARG A 199 -14.80 -4.05 15.99
CA ARG A 199 -15.06 -5.49 15.80
C ARG A 199 -15.04 -5.87 14.31
N GLU A 200 -15.61 -5.03 13.45
CA GLU A 200 -15.58 -5.23 12.01
C GLU A 200 -14.12 -5.22 11.48
N LEU A 201 -13.32 -4.22 11.87
CA LEU A 201 -11.91 -4.14 11.50
C LEU A 201 -11.14 -5.39 11.97
N ILE A 202 -11.32 -5.81 13.23
CA ILE A 202 -10.70 -7.02 13.79
C ILE A 202 -11.09 -8.27 12.97
N ALA A 203 -12.36 -8.37 12.58
CA ALA A 203 -12.85 -9.51 11.81
C ALA A 203 -12.13 -9.65 10.46
N LEU A 204 -11.75 -8.54 9.81
CA LEU A 204 -10.95 -8.57 8.57
C LEU A 204 -9.58 -9.21 8.80
N PHE A 205 -8.88 -8.83 9.88
CA PHE A 205 -7.58 -9.42 10.22
C PHE A 205 -7.71 -10.91 10.55
N LYS A 206 -8.70 -11.28 11.34
CA LYS A 206 -8.95 -12.68 11.69
C LYS A 206 -9.41 -13.54 10.51
N SER A 207 -10.09 -12.96 9.53
CA SER A 207 -10.44 -13.67 8.29
C SER A 207 -9.24 -13.94 7.40
N ALA A 208 -8.25 -13.06 7.41
CA ALA A 208 -7.00 -13.23 6.67
C ALA A 208 -6.05 -14.25 7.34
N ASN A 209 -5.94 -14.19 8.67
CA ASN A 209 -5.19 -15.15 9.48
C ASN A 209 -5.91 -15.37 10.83
N PRO A 210 -6.62 -16.48 11.05
CA PRO A 210 -7.30 -16.76 12.31
C PRO A 210 -6.38 -16.77 13.53
N HIS A 211 -5.09 -17.08 13.34
CA HIS A 211 -4.07 -17.12 14.38
C HIS A 211 -3.39 -15.76 14.62
N CYS A 212 -3.72 -14.71 13.85
CA CYS A 212 -3.16 -13.38 14.04
C CYS A 212 -3.36 -12.91 15.49
N ALA A 213 -2.27 -12.65 16.21
CA ALA A 213 -2.31 -12.05 17.52
C ALA A 213 -2.71 -10.56 17.41
N LEU A 214 -3.45 -10.06 18.41
CA LEU A 214 -3.93 -8.68 18.41
C LEU A 214 -3.40 -7.95 19.64
N LEU A 215 -2.82 -6.77 19.45
CA LEU A 215 -2.40 -5.86 20.51
C LEU A 215 -3.09 -4.50 20.30
N PHE A 216 -3.70 -4.00 21.36
CA PHE A 216 -4.33 -2.67 21.36
C PHE A 216 -3.52 -1.73 22.22
N VAL A 217 -3.18 -0.57 21.65
CA VAL A 217 -2.48 0.52 22.34
C VAL A 217 -3.49 1.63 22.57
N THR A 218 -3.69 2.01 23.85
CA THR A 218 -4.62 3.05 24.28
C THR A 218 -3.86 4.28 24.78
#